data_2cea1570055f58c2523dd68fbceb763f
#
_entry.id   2cea1570055f58c2523dd68fbceb763f
#
_cell.length_a   1.000
_cell.length_b   1.000
_cell.length_c   1.000
_cell.angle_alpha   90.00
_cell.angle_beta   90.00
_cell.angle_gamma   90.00
#
_symmetry.space_group_name_H-M   'P 1'
#
loop_
_entity.id
_entity.type
_entity.pdbx_description
1 polymer ?
#
loop_
_entity_poly.entity_id
_entity_poly.type
_entity_poly.pdbx_seq_one_letter_code
_entity_poly.pdbx_strand_id
1 'polypeptide(L)' 'MIVIDIGNSDTVIGIYKKKKLYKIYRTETKNKNFEKNIFQFFKKNIIINLKSEEKICVMSSVVPAVNRIIFFLLKKYSF' A
#
# COMPACT_ATOMS: atom_id res chain seq x y z
N MET A 1 0.85 6.55 8.59
CA MET A 1 0.30 5.18 8.64
C MET A 1 -0.29 4.81 7.29
N ILE A 2 -0.04 3.58 6.87
CA ILE A 2 -0.65 3.02 5.66
C ILE A 2 -1.58 1.90 6.07
N VAL A 3 -2.77 1.90 5.49
CA VAL A 3 -3.73 0.81 5.68
C VAL A 3 -3.92 0.15 4.32
N ILE A 4 -3.71 -1.16 4.25
CA ILE A 4 -3.83 -1.92 3.00
C ILE A 4 -4.85 -3.04 3.21
N ASP A 5 -5.84 -3.08 2.33
CA ASP A 5 -6.85 -4.14 2.33
C ASP A 5 -6.81 -4.83 0.97
N ILE A 6 -6.38 -6.08 0.96
CA ILE A 6 -6.25 -6.87 -0.26
C ILE A 6 -7.40 -7.87 -0.31
N GLY A 7 -8.42 -7.54 -1.11
CA GLY A 7 -9.55 -8.41 -1.36
C GLY A 7 -9.37 -9.20 -2.65
N ASN A 8 -10.25 -10.16 -2.91
CA ASN A 8 -10.21 -10.95 -4.13
C ASN A 8 -10.40 -10.09 -5.39
N SER A 9 -11.27 -9.09 -5.31
CA SER A 9 -11.55 -8.22 -6.46
C SER A 9 -10.69 -6.98 -6.44
N ASP A 10 -10.66 -6.27 -5.32
CA ASP A 10 -9.99 -4.98 -5.22
C ASP A 10 -8.97 -4.94 -4.09
N THR A 11 -7.91 -4.18 -4.33
CA THR A 11 -6.94 -3.80 -3.31
C THR A 11 -7.09 -2.31 -3.05
N VAL A 12 -7.24 -1.94 -1.79
CA VAL A 12 -7.39 -0.55 -1.38
C VAL A 12 -6.24 -0.16 -0.46
N ILE A 13 -5.63 0.98 -0.73
CA ILE A 13 -4.54 1.51 0.08
C ILE A 13 -4.92 2.91 0.54
N GLY A 14 -4.91 3.11 1.85
CA GLY A 14 -5.13 4.42 2.44
C GLY A 14 -3.86 4.92 3.12
N ILE A 15 -3.52 6.18 2.89
CA ILE A 15 -2.41 6.84 3.56
C ILE A 15 -2.96 7.85 4.53
N TYR A 16 -2.55 7.73 5.79
CA TYR A 16 -2.96 8.64 6.85
C TYR A 16 -1.76 9.44 7.33
N LYS A 17 -1.97 10.74 7.48
CA LYS A 17 -1.01 11.66 8.08
C LYS A 17 -1.68 12.39 9.22
N LYS A 18 -1.04 12.38 10.40
CA LYS A 18 -1.59 13.07 11.58
C LYS A 18 -3.04 12.70 11.84
N LYS A 19 -3.34 11.39 11.73
CA LYS A 19 -4.68 10.83 11.97
C LYS A 19 -5.76 11.25 10.95
N LYS A 20 -5.35 11.84 9.83
CA LYS A 20 -6.27 12.22 8.76
C LYS A 20 -5.96 11.44 7.50
N LEU A 21 -7.00 11.01 6.79
CA LEU A 21 -6.85 10.35 5.50
C LEU A 21 -6.28 11.37 4.50
N TYR A 22 -5.08 11.09 4.00
CA TYR A 22 -4.39 11.95 3.06
C TYR A 22 -4.66 11.51 1.62
N LYS A 23 -4.62 10.21 1.36
CA LYS A 23 -4.78 9.67 0.02
C LYS A 23 -5.40 8.29 0.10
N ILE A 24 -6.24 7.96 -0.88
CA ILE A 24 -6.76 6.61 -1.03
C ILE A 24 -6.54 6.16 -2.47
N TYR A 25 -6.19 4.90 -2.65
CA TYR A 25 -5.94 4.31 -3.94
C TYR A 25 -6.61 2.94 -4.02
N ARG A 26 -7.22 2.66 -5.16
CA ARG A 26 -7.88 1.38 -5.39
C ARG A 26 -7.43 0.82 -6.74
N THR A 27 -7.12 -0.46 -6.77
CA THR A 27 -6.81 -1.16 -8.01
C THR A 27 -7.38 -2.57 -7.96
N GLU A 28 -7.66 -3.14 -9.12
CA GLU A 28 -8.12 -4.52 -9.20
C GLU A 28 -6.98 -5.46 -8.82
N THR A 29 -7.23 -6.39 -7.88
CA THR A 29 -6.20 -7.29 -7.36
C THR A 29 -5.69 -8.25 -8.44
N LYS A 30 -6.59 -8.71 -9.32
CA LYS A 30 -6.24 -9.68 -10.37
C LYS A 30 -5.89 -9.03 -11.71
N ASN A 31 -5.67 -7.73 -11.72
CA ASN A 31 -5.25 -7.02 -12.92
C ASN A 31 -3.80 -7.41 -13.26
N LYS A 32 -3.52 -7.66 -14.55
CA LYS A 32 -2.16 -8.01 -14.99
C LYS A 32 -1.13 -6.92 -14.68
N ASN A 33 -1.59 -5.68 -14.49
CA ASN A 33 -0.74 -4.54 -14.15
C ASN A 33 -0.73 -4.24 -12.65
N PHE A 34 -1.24 -5.15 -11.81
CA PHE A 34 -1.33 -4.93 -10.38
C PHE A 34 0.01 -4.53 -9.77
N GLU A 35 1.05 -5.30 -10.04
CA GLU A 35 2.39 -5.04 -9.51
C GLU A 35 2.89 -3.67 -9.93
N LYS A 36 2.78 -3.34 -11.22
CA LYS A 36 3.19 -2.05 -11.75
C LYS A 36 2.41 -0.90 -11.10
N ASN A 37 1.10 -1.08 -10.95
CA ASN A 37 0.24 -0.06 -10.37
C ASN A 37 0.61 0.23 -8.92
N ILE A 38 0.86 -0.83 -8.14
CA ILE A 38 1.25 -0.69 -6.74
C ILE A 38 2.63 -0.05 -6.62
N PHE A 39 3.59 -0.46 -7.45
CA PHE A 39 4.93 0.14 -7.46
C PHE A 39 4.86 1.63 -7.73
N GLN A 40 4.09 2.04 -8.73
CA GLN A 40 3.95 3.45 -9.08
C GLN A 40 3.28 4.24 -7.96
N PHE A 41 2.26 3.66 -7.32
CA PHE A 41 1.59 4.33 -6.21
C PHE A 41 2.56 4.58 -5.05
N PHE A 42 3.34 3.57 -4.66
CA PHE A 42 4.32 3.71 -3.60
C PHE A 42 5.37 4.76 -3.95
N LYS A 43 5.90 4.68 -5.17
CA LYS A 43 6.92 5.62 -5.62
C LYS A 43 6.44 7.07 -5.56
N LYS A 44 5.21 7.33 -5.99
CA LYS A 44 4.67 8.69 -6.04
C LYS A 44 4.26 9.24 -4.69
N ASN A 45 3.78 8.39 -3.80
CA ASN A 45 3.08 8.88 -2.62
C ASN A 45 3.77 8.58 -1.29
N ILE A 46 4.58 7.53 -1.22
CA ILE A 46 5.10 7.06 0.06
C ILE A 46 6.50 7.61 0.34
N ILE A 47 7.28 7.87 -0.70
CA ILE A 47 8.63 8.41 -0.55
C ILE A 47 8.62 9.79 0.07
N ILE A 48 7.57 10.56 -0.15
CA ILE A 48 7.70 12.00 -0.10
C ILE A 48 7.49 12.59 1.27
N ASN A 49 6.72 12.00 2.16
CA ASN A 49 6.26 12.79 3.29
C ASN A 49 5.93 12.06 4.59
N LEU A 50 6.28 10.81 4.74
CA LEU A 50 6.03 10.13 6.01
C LEU A 50 7.26 10.19 6.89
N LYS A 51 7.11 10.74 8.10
CA LYS A 51 8.14 10.72 9.13
C LYS A 51 8.32 9.30 9.62
N SER A 52 9.46 8.98 10.24
CA SER A 52 9.74 7.62 10.72
C SER A 52 8.64 7.10 11.64
N GLU A 53 8.11 7.92 12.52
CA GLU A 53 7.04 7.52 13.44
C GLU A 53 5.70 7.27 12.74
N GLU A 54 5.56 7.73 11.52
CA GLU A 54 4.36 7.51 10.71
C GLU A 54 4.44 6.27 9.81
N LYS A 55 5.60 5.63 9.76
CA LYS A 55 5.83 4.47 8.90
C LYS A 55 5.33 3.19 9.56
N ILE A 56 4.03 3.14 9.76
CA ILE A 56 3.33 1.98 10.30
C ILE A 56 2.36 1.48 9.23
N CYS A 57 2.34 0.19 9.00
CA CYS A 57 1.41 -0.43 8.06
C CYS A 57 0.49 -1.41 8.78
N VAL A 58 -0.81 -1.25 8.52
CA VAL A 58 -1.81 -2.23 8.93
C VAL A 58 -2.34 -2.87 7.65
N MET A 59 -2.24 -4.19 7.56
CA MET A 59 -2.61 -4.90 6.35
C MET A 59 -3.56 -6.06 6.63
N SER A 60 -4.58 -6.17 5.79
CA SER A 60 -5.46 -7.33 5.74
C SER A 60 -5.40 -7.90 4.32
N SER A 61 -5.27 -9.21 4.18
CA SER A 61 -5.20 -9.83 2.87
C SER A 61 -5.86 -11.19 2.87
N VAL A 62 -6.68 -11.42 1.85
CA VAL A 62 -7.26 -12.75 1.56
C VAL A 62 -6.64 -13.35 0.29
N VAL A 63 -5.58 -12.72 -0.25
CA VAL A 63 -4.90 -13.18 -1.46
C VAL A 63 -3.40 -13.30 -1.18
N PRO A 64 -2.95 -14.38 -0.54
CA PRO A 64 -1.55 -14.54 -0.15
C PRO A 64 -0.55 -14.39 -1.29
N ALA A 65 -0.96 -14.73 -2.52
CA ALA A 65 -0.08 -14.67 -3.69
C ALA A 65 0.49 -13.27 -3.96
N VAL A 66 -0.24 -12.20 -3.59
CA VAL A 66 0.23 -10.83 -3.83
C VAL A 66 0.92 -10.21 -2.61
N ASN A 67 0.92 -10.89 -1.47
CA ASN A 67 1.52 -10.33 -0.26
C ASN A 67 3.01 -10.05 -0.43
N ARG A 68 3.72 -10.88 -1.20
CA ARG A 68 5.15 -10.70 -1.43
C ARG A 68 5.49 -9.36 -2.04
N ILE A 69 4.66 -8.90 -2.97
CA ILE A 69 4.85 -7.61 -3.64
C ILE A 69 4.76 -6.49 -2.61
N ILE A 70 3.75 -6.57 -1.76
CA ILE A 70 3.51 -5.56 -0.73
C ILE A 70 4.64 -5.57 0.31
N PHE A 71 5.03 -6.74 0.80
CA PHE A 71 6.11 -6.86 1.78
C PHE A 71 7.43 -6.32 1.24
N PHE A 72 7.73 -6.61 -0.03
CA PHE A 72 8.93 -6.07 -0.67
C PHE A 72 8.93 -4.55 -0.64
N LEU A 73 7.80 -3.94 -0.99
CA LEU A 73 7.68 -2.48 -1.03
C LEU A 73 7.73 -1.86 0.35
N LEU A 74 7.06 -2.47 1.32
CA LEU A 74 7.10 -1.98 2.69
C LEU A 74 8.53 -1.98 3.22
N LYS A 75 9.27 -3.05 2.97
CA LYS A 75 10.67 -3.13 3.38
C LYS A 75 11.52 -2.08 2.67
N LYS A 76 11.32 -1.93 1.36
CA LYS A 76 12.06 -0.95 0.55
C LYS A 76 11.88 0.47 1.07
N TYR A 77 10.70 0.81 1.54
CA TYR A 77 10.38 2.16 2.02
C TYR A 77 10.42 2.27 3.55
N SER A 78 11.04 1.32 4.21
CA SER A 78 11.32 1.35 5.66
C SER A 78 10.08 1.31 6.56
N PHE A 79 9.13 0.51 6.16
CA PHE A 79 7.97 0.24 7.02
C PHE A 79 8.21 -0.96 7.91
#